data_3a083882611982680c5d5549c9ff54f4
#
_entry.id   3a083882611982680c5d5549c9ff54f4
#
_cell.length_a   1.000
_cell.length_b   1.000
_cell.length_c   1.000
_cell.angle_alpha   90.00
_cell.angle_beta   90.00
_cell.angle_gamma   90.00
#
_symmetry.space_group_name_H-M   'P 1'
#
loop_
_entity.id
_entity.type
_entity.pdbx_description
1 polymer ?
#
loop_
_entity_poly.entity_id
_entity_poly.type
_entity_poly.pdbx_seq_one_letter_code
_entity_poly.pdbx_strand_id
1 'polypeptide(L)'
;MSYPITNIAGVAGEIAATLKSAGIRSTGRLLTEARTVKMRKKLSGKTGLAERQILCWANVADRMRVRGVSKEYAELLQAAGVDTVRELKYRNPGNLAKAMADANKKRKLVRILPSEKVVARWIDDAKKLDLMISYR
;
A
#
# COMPACT_ATOMS: atom_id res chain seq x y z
N MET A 1 5.77 -7.72 -5.74
CA MET A 1 7.13 -7.49 -5.26
C MET A 1 7.12 -7.26 -3.76
N SER A 2 8.18 -7.66 -3.09
CA SER A 2 8.31 -7.53 -1.63
C SER A 2 9.46 -6.60 -1.30
N TYR A 3 9.23 -5.75 -0.31
CA TYR A 3 10.19 -4.73 0.13
C TYR A 3 10.41 -4.86 1.64
N PRO A 4 11.50 -4.29 2.19
CA PRO A 4 11.64 -4.19 3.63
C PRO A 4 10.43 -3.50 4.26
N ILE A 5 10.03 -3.94 5.45
CA ILE A 5 8.83 -3.40 6.12
C ILE A 5 8.93 -1.89 6.38
N THR A 6 10.15 -1.38 6.53
CA THR A 6 10.40 0.05 6.76
C THR A 6 10.13 0.91 5.52
N ASN A 7 9.87 0.29 4.36
CA ASN A 7 9.44 1.03 3.17
C ASN A 7 7.99 1.53 3.27
N ILE A 8 7.25 1.09 4.28
CA ILE A 8 5.90 1.60 4.51
C ILE A 8 6.01 2.88 5.34
N ALA A 9 5.38 3.96 4.87
CA ALA A 9 5.36 5.22 5.61
C ALA A 9 4.78 5.02 7.01
N GLY A 10 5.44 5.57 8.01
CA GLY A 10 5.04 5.42 9.41
C GLY A 10 5.56 4.17 10.10
N VAL A 11 6.14 3.22 9.37
CA VAL A 11 6.73 2.03 9.97
C VAL A 11 8.22 2.27 10.18
N ALA A 12 8.56 2.74 11.37
CA ALA A 12 9.94 3.05 11.78
C ALA A 12 10.05 2.89 13.29
N GLY A 13 11.28 2.93 13.81
CA GLY A 13 11.55 2.90 15.25
C GLY A 13 10.91 1.70 15.94
N GLU A 14 10.16 1.97 17.01
CA GLU A 14 9.53 0.93 17.83
C GLU A 14 8.51 0.11 17.05
N ILE A 15 7.75 0.73 16.16
CA ILE A 15 6.75 0.03 15.34
C ILE A 15 7.45 -1.00 14.46
N ALA A 16 8.53 -0.60 13.79
CA ALA A 16 9.31 -1.51 12.96
C ALA A 16 9.90 -2.65 13.80
N ALA A 17 10.45 -2.34 14.97
CA ALA A 17 11.00 -3.34 15.89
C ALA A 17 9.92 -4.33 16.34
N THR A 18 8.73 -3.84 16.67
CA THR A 18 7.61 -4.67 17.10
C THR A 18 7.18 -5.63 15.99
N LEU A 19 7.06 -5.14 14.77
CA LEU A 19 6.70 -5.98 13.62
C LEU A 19 7.78 -7.04 13.35
N LYS A 20 9.05 -6.65 13.39
CA LYS A 20 10.16 -7.59 13.19
C LYS A 20 10.19 -8.66 14.27
N SER A 21 9.92 -8.30 15.53
CA SER A 21 9.82 -9.27 16.64
C SER A 21 8.66 -10.25 16.43
N ALA A 22 7.62 -9.84 15.73
CA ALA A 22 6.49 -10.71 15.39
C ALA A 22 6.76 -11.53 14.11
N GLY A 23 7.96 -11.44 13.54
CA GLY A 23 8.34 -12.18 12.34
C GLY A 23 8.02 -11.48 11.03
N ILE A 24 7.61 -10.21 11.10
CA ILE A 24 7.21 -9.43 9.91
C ILE A 24 8.32 -8.46 9.56
N ARG A 25 9.11 -8.81 8.53
CA ARG A 25 10.26 -8.02 8.08
C ARG A 25 10.09 -7.43 6.69
N SER A 26 9.03 -7.82 5.99
CA SER A 26 8.80 -7.39 4.61
C SER A 26 7.33 -7.07 4.37
N THR A 27 7.08 -6.31 3.31
CA THR A 27 5.70 -5.98 2.89
C THR A 27 4.94 -7.24 2.48
N GLY A 28 5.61 -8.18 1.83
CA GLY A 28 4.99 -9.46 1.47
C GLY A 28 4.56 -10.27 2.68
N ARG A 29 5.40 -10.30 3.72
CA ARG A 29 5.06 -11.02 4.95
C ARG A 29 3.89 -10.34 5.68
N LEU A 30 3.87 -9.02 5.70
CA LEU A 30 2.75 -8.29 6.29
C LEU A 30 1.43 -8.64 5.60
N LEU A 31 1.42 -8.67 4.27
CA LEU A 31 0.23 -9.05 3.51
C LEU A 31 -0.25 -10.45 3.89
N THR A 32 0.67 -11.41 3.98
CA THR A 32 0.34 -12.78 4.36
C THR A 32 -0.28 -12.84 5.76
N GLU A 33 0.31 -12.13 6.73
CA GLU A 33 -0.13 -12.18 8.13
C GLU A 33 -1.35 -11.28 8.43
N ALA A 34 -1.73 -10.41 7.50
CA ALA A 34 -2.83 -9.46 7.68
C ALA A 34 -3.95 -9.62 6.64
N ARG A 35 -4.05 -10.78 6.00
CA ARG A 35 -4.99 -11.01 4.90
C ARG A 35 -6.46 -10.89 5.31
N THR A 36 -6.81 -11.42 6.46
CA THR A 36 -8.20 -11.47 6.91
C THR A 36 -8.39 -10.66 8.18
N VAL A 37 -9.65 -10.33 8.49
CA VAL A 37 -10.00 -9.64 9.73
C VAL A 37 -9.50 -10.46 10.95
N LYS A 38 -9.71 -11.77 10.91
CA LYS A 38 -9.27 -12.66 11.99
C LYS A 38 -7.76 -12.60 12.20
N MET A 39 -6.99 -12.63 11.11
CA MET A 39 -5.53 -12.56 11.17
C MET A 39 -5.06 -11.21 11.70
N ARG A 40 -5.70 -10.13 11.29
CA ARG A 40 -5.37 -8.79 11.79
C ARG A 40 -5.67 -8.64 13.28
N LYS A 41 -6.76 -9.22 13.75
CA LYS A 41 -7.09 -9.24 15.20
C LYS A 41 -6.02 -9.99 15.98
N LYS A 42 -5.61 -11.14 15.47
CA LYS A 42 -4.55 -11.94 16.09
C LYS A 42 -3.23 -11.16 16.15
N LEU A 43 -2.87 -10.53 15.06
CA LEU A 43 -1.64 -9.73 14.97
C LEU A 43 -1.72 -8.52 15.91
N SER A 44 -2.86 -7.85 15.99
CA SER A 44 -3.08 -6.74 16.92
C SER A 44 -2.90 -7.19 18.38
N GLY A 45 -3.46 -8.33 18.75
CA GLY A 45 -3.30 -8.88 20.09
C GLY A 45 -1.85 -9.23 20.43
N LYS A 46 -1.11 -9.72 19.44
CA LYS A 46 0.28 -10.12 19.62
C LYS A 46 1.24 -8.93 19.69
N THR A 47 0.95 -7.86 18.97
CA THR A 47 1.88 -6.71 18.85
C THR A 47 1.46 -5.49 19.66
N GLY A 48 0.19 -5.40 20.05
CA GLY A 48 -0.36 -4.20 20.66
C GLY A 48 -0.66 -3.07 19.67
N LEU A 49 -0.46 -3.32 18.37
CA LEU A 49 -0.75 -2.34 17.33
C LEU A 49 -2.26 -2.41 16.98
N ALA A 50 -2.85 -1.25 16.68
CA ALA A 50 -4.28 -1.20 16.35
C ALA A 50 -4.60 -1.92 15.04
N GLU A 51 -5.72 -2.66 15.00
CA GLU A 51 -6.16 -3.36 13.80
C GLU A 51 -6.31 -2.43 12.60
N ARG A 52 -6.84 -1.22 12.82
CA ARG A 52 -7.00 -0.21 11.77
C ARG A 52 -5.66 0.18 11.15
N GLN A 53 -4.65 0.31 11.99
CA GLN A 53 -3.31 0.68 11.56
C GLN A 53 -2.66 -0.45 10.78
N ILE A 54 -2.83 -1.69 11.25
CA ILE A 54 -2.35 -2.88 10.54
C ILE A 54 -2.99 -2.97 9.17
N LEU A 55 -4.30 -2.73 9.06
CA LEU A 55 -5.00 -2.73 7.78
C LEU A 55 -4.48 -1.63 6.86
N CYS A 56 -4.24 -0.44 7.39
CA CYS A 56 -3.68 0.68 6.63
C CYS A 56 -2.33 0.30 6.01
N TRP A 57 -1.44 -0.28 6.81
CA TRP A 57 -0.13 -0.72 6.32
C TRP A 57 -0.25 -1.87 5.33
N ALA A 58 -1.18 -2.81 5.56
CA ALA A 58 -1.44 -3.90 4.62
C ALA A 58 -1.91 -3.35 3.27
N ASN A 59 -2.74 -2.32 3.27
CA ASN A 59 -3.17 -1.66 2.02
C ASN A 59 -1.99 -1.02 1.29
N VAL A 60 -1.06 -0.40 2.02
CA VAL A 60 0.17 0.15 1.42
C VAL A 60 0.98 -0.98 0.77
N ALA A 61 1.19 -2.06 1.52
CA ALA A 61 1.92 -3.23 1.02
C ALA A 61 1.24 -3.81 -0.23
N ASP A 62 -0.08 -3.81 -0.26
CA ASP A 62 -0.86 -4.30 -1.39
C ASP A 62 -0.64 -3.44 -2.64
N ARG A 63 -0.71 -2.11 -2.49
CA ARG A 63 -0.42 -1.19 -3.61
C ARG A 63 1.01 -1.37 -4.14
N MET A 64 1.95 -1.67 -3.26
CA MET A 64 3.36 -1.88 -3.64
C MET A 64 3.59 -3.19 -4.40
N ARG A 65 2.59 -4.07 -4.49
CA ARG A 65 2.66 -5.26 -5.36
C ARG A 65 2.58 -4.88 -6.84
N VAL A 66 2.01 -3.72 -7.13
CA VAL A 66 1.95 -3.23 -8.50
C VAL A 66 3.36 -2.85 -8.96
N ARG A 67 3.78 -3.39 -10.09
CA ARG A 67 5.14 -3.18 -10.60
C ARG A 67 5.38 -1.70 -10.87
N GLY A 68 6.44 -1.16 -10.29
CA GLY A 68 6.81 0.25 -10.43
C GLY A 68 6.22 1.18 -9.37
N VAL A 69 5.34 0.66 -8.51
CA VAL A 69 4.79 1.44 -7.40
C VAL A 69 5.68 1.25 -6.18
N SER A 70 6.56 2.22 -5.94
CA SER A 70 7.43 2.27 -4.77
C SER A 70 6.71 2.99 -3.62
N LYS A 71 7.44 3.19 -2.52
CA LYS A 71 6.94 3.86 -1.33
C LYS A 71 6.24 5.19 -1.65
N GLU A 72 6.92 6.08 -2.38
CA GLU A 72 6.41 7.43 -2.66
C GLU A 72 5.19 7.38 -3.57
N TYR A 73 5.20 6.53 -4.56
CA TYR A 73 4.05 6.37 -5.46
C TYR A 73 2.86 5.70 -4.77
N ALA A 74 3.12 4.78 -3.85
CA ALA A 74 2.04 4.19 -3.04
C ALA A 74 1.34 5.25 -2.18
N GLU A 75 2.12 6.17 -1.60
CA GLU A 75 1.56 7.30 -0.85
C GLU A 75 0.80 8.26 -1.75
N LEU A 76 1.34 8.54 -2.93
CA LEU A 76 0.69 9.44 -3.89
C LEU A 76 -0.63 8.86 -4.40
N LEU A 77 -0.70 7.56 -4.62
CA LEU A 77 -1.95 6.89 -4.98
C LEU A 77 -3.00 7.08 -3.89
N GLN A 78 -2.63 6.90 -2.63
CA GLN A 78 -3.52 7.13 -1.51
C GLN A 78 -4.00 8.58 -1.46
N ALA A 79 -3.09 9.53 -1.61
CA ALA A 79 -3.43 10.95 -1.62
C ALA A 79 -4.38 11.31 -2.77
N ALA A 80 -4.31 10.57 -3.88
CA ALA A 80 -5.19 10.74 -5.04
C ALA A 80 -6.51 9.96 -4.91
N GLY A 81 -6.75 9.31 -3.77
CA GLY A 81 -8.00 8.61 -3.49
C GLY A 81 -8.01 7.12 -3.77
N VAL A 82 -6.84 6.50 -3.96
CA VAL A 82 -6.74 5.06 -4.23
C VAL A 82 -6.08 4.36 -3.04
N ASP A 83 -6.87 3.65 -2.25
CA ASP A 83 -6.36 2.92 -1.08
C ASP A 83 -6.01 1.47 -1.42
N THR A 84 -6.73 0.83 -2.32
CA THR A 84 -6.62 -0.61 -2.57
C THR A 84 -6.28 -0.91 -4.03
N VAL A 85 -5.72 -2.10 -4.27
CA VAL A 85 -5.48 -2.61 -5.62
C VAL A 85 -6.81 -2.75 -6.37
N ARG A 86 -7.87 -3.14 -5.66
CA ARG A 86 -9.20 -3.26 -6.26
C ARG A 86 -9.70 -1.91 -6.80
N GLU A 87 -9.52 -0.83 -6.04
CA GLU A 87 -9.89 0.51 -6.50
C GLU A 87 -9.05 0.95 -7.70
N LEU A 88 -7.75 0.63 -7.68
CA LEU A 88 -6.84 1.00 -8.76
C LEU A 88 -7.28 0.43 -10.11
N LYS A 89 -7.68 -0.84 -10.14
CA LYS A 89 -8.02 -1.51 -11.40
C LYS A 89 -9.27 -0.94 -12.09
N TYR A 90 -10.09 -0.19 -11.37
CA TYR A 90 -11.30 0.42 -11.94
C TYR A 90 -11.12 1.90 -12.29
N ARG A 91 -9.93 2.47 -12.08
CA ARG A 91 -9.70 3.88 -12.36
C ARG A 91 -9.41 4.15 -13.84
N ASN A 92 -9.79 5.35 -14.28
CA ASN A 92 -9.42 5.85 -15.59
C ASN A 92 -8.00 6.43 -15.53
N PRO A 93 -7.08 6.03 -16.42
CA PRO A 93 -5.68 6.48 -16.34
C PRO A 93 -5.50 7.99 -16.39
N GLY A 94 -6.20 8.67 -17.28
CA GLY A 94 -6.09 10.13 -17.41
C GLY A 94 -6.60 10.85 -16.18
N ASN A 95 -7.74 10.43 -15.65
CA ASN A 95 -8.33 11.03 -14.44
C ASN A 95 -7.45 10.77 -13.23
N LEU A 96 -6.89 9.57 -13.11
CA LEU A 96 -6.01 9.25 -12.00
C LEU A 96 -4.70 10.04 -12.08
N ALA A 97 -4.10 10.12 -13.26
CA ALA A 97 -2.87 10.92 -13.44
C ALA A 97 -3.10 12.37 -13.04
N LYS A 98 -4.26 12.94 -13.40
CA LYS A 98 -4.62 14.30 -13.01
C LYS A 98 -4.80 14.42 -11.49
N ALA A 99 -5.50 13.47 -10.88
CA ALA A 99 -5.69 13.46 -9.43
C ALA A 99 -4.37 13.37 -8.69
N MET A 100 -3.43 12.57 -9.21
CA MET A 100 -2.09 12.45 -8.64
C MET A 100 -1.30 13.75 -8.76
N ALA A 101 -1.40 14.43 -9.90
CA ALA A 101 -0.76 15.73 -10.09
C ALA A 101 -1.31 16.76 -9.10
N ASP A 102 -2.62 16.81 -8.94
CA ASP A 102 -3.28 17.74 -8.00
C ASP A 102 -2.88 17.44 -6.55
N ALA A 103 -2.86 16.16 -6.16
CA ALA A 103 -2.43 15.75 -4.83
C ALA A 103 -0.97 16.09 -4.57
N ASN A 104 -0.11 15.92 -5.57
CA ASN A 104 1.32 16.20 -5.43
C ASN A 104 1.63 17.69 -5.31
N LYS A 105 0.80 18.56 -5.89
CA LYS A 105 0.93 20.00 -5.69
C LYS A 105 0.80 20.38 -4.22
N LYS A 106 -0.08 19.70 -3.50
CA LYS A 106 -0.34 19.96 -2.08
C LYS A 106 0.66 19.30 -1.16
N ARG A 107 1.00 18.02 -1.42
CA ARG A 107 1.78 17.21 -0.50
C ARG A 107 3.24 16.99 -0.91
N LYS A 108 3.58 17.24 -2.15
CA LYS A 108 4.95 17.13 -2.68
C LYS A 108 5.61 15.78 -2.34
N LEU A 109 4.89 14.70 -2.58
CA LEU A 109 5.32 13.35 -2.24
C LEU A 109 6.34 12.77 -3.21
N VAL A 110 6.27 13.19 -4.48
CA VAL A 110 7.18 12.70 -5.51
C VAL A 110 7.82 13.86 -6.27
N ARG A 111 9.02 13.65 -6.76
CA ARG A 111 9.74 14.63 -7.58
C ARG A 111 9.31 14.58 -9.04
N ILE A 112 9.05 13.37 -9.52
CA ILE A 112 8.65 13.12 -10.91
C ILE A 112 7.26 12.47 -10.89
N LEU A 113 6.28 13.17 -11.49
CA LEU A 113 4.95 12.64 -11.64
C LEU A 113 4.94 11.49 -12.65
N PRO A 114 4.19 10.42 -12.38
CA PRO A 114 4.03 9.36 -13.37
C PRO A 114 3.21 9.88 -14.55
N SER A 115 3.61 9.51 -15.77
CA SER A 115 2.84 9.84 -16.96
C SER A 115 1.53 9.04 -16.98
N GLU A 116 0.58 9.50 -17.77
CA GLU A 116 -0.67 8.77 -17.99
C GLU A 116 -0.40 7.34 -18.47
N LYS A 117 0.61 7.16 -19.31
CA LYS A 117 1.03 5.86 -19.83
C LYS A 117 1.53 4.93 -18.73
N VAL A 118 2.31 5.45 -17.79
CA VAL A 118 2.78 4.68 -16.62
C VAL A 118 1.61 4.32 -15.72
N VAL A 119 0.72 5.28 -15.46
CA VAL A 119 -0.49 5.02 -14.65
C VAL A 119 -1.36 3.94 -15.31
N ALA A 120 -1.50 3.98 -16.63
CA ALA A 120 -2.25 2.94 -17.38
C ALA A 120 -1.62 1.56 -17.18
N ARG A 121 -0.29 1.45 -17.16
CA ARG A 121 0.39 0.18 -16.87
C ARG A 121 0.11 -0.31 -15.45
N TRP A 122 0.10 0.59 -14.49
CA TRP A 122 -0.24 0.22 -13.10
C TRP A 122 -1.66 -0.34 -13.00
N ILE A 123 -2.61 0.27 -13.70
CA ILE A 123 -3.99 -0.20 -13.73
C ILE A 123 -4.08 -1.57 -14.40
N ASP A 124 -3.39 -1.78 -15.51
CA ASP A 124 -3.35 -3.08 -16.18
C ASP A 124 -2.72 -4.16 -15.31
N ASP A 125 -1.63 -3.83 -14.61
CA ASP A 125 -1.00 -4.76 -13.67
C ASP A 125 -1.94 -5.10 -12.51
N ALA A 126 -2.65 -4.10 -11.98
CA ALA A 126 -3.62 -4.31 -10.91
C ALA A 126 -4.72 -5.29 -11.31
N LYS A 127 -5.15 -5.26 -12.58
CA LYS A 127 -6.17 -6.18 -13.10
C LYS A 127 -5.70 -7.63 -13.10
N LYS A 128 -4.41 -7.86 -13.13
CA LYS A 128 -3.81 -9.21 -13.16
C LYS A 128 -3.49 -9.75 -11.77
N LEU A 129 -3.54 -8.91 -10.75
CA LEU A 129 -3.21 -9.31 -9.38
C LEU A 129 -4.42 -9.94 -8.69
N ASP A 130 -4.15 -11.00 -7.93
CA ASP A 130 -5.16 -11.60 -7.05
C ASP A 130 -5.46 -10.67 -5.89
N LEU A 131 -6.72 -10.65 -5.46
CA LEU A 131 -7.11 -9.91 -4.27
C LEU A 131 -6.54 -10.62 -3.04
N MET A 132 -5.71 -9.94 -2.27
CA MET A 132 -5.03 -10.51 -1.11
C MET A 132 -5.70 -10.17 0.21
N ILE A 133 -6.41 -9.03 0.28
CA ILE A 133 -6.96 -8.54 1.55
C ILE A 133 -8.46 -8.73 1.59
N SER A 134 -8.94 -9.39 2.64
CA SER A 134 -10.37 -9.50 2.94
C SER A 134 -10.74 -8.44 4.00
N TYR A 135 -11.84 -7.74 3.78
CA TYR A 135 -12.32 -6.67 4.66
C TYR A 135 -13.49 -7.11 5.55
N ARG A 136 -13.86 -8.39 5.44
CA ARG A 136 -14.97 -8.98 6.22
C ARG A 136 -14.51 -10.09 7.13
#